data_4aadb4b76babb3bc715c85a29addb4e5
#
_entry.id   4aadb4b76babb3bc715c85a29addb4e5
#
_cell.length_a   1.000
_cell.length_b   1.000
_cell.length_c   1.000
_cell.angle_alpha   90.00
_cell.angle_beta   90.00
_cell.angle_gamma   90.00
#
_symmetry.space_group_name_H-M   'P 1'
#
loop_
_entity.id
_entity.type
_entity.pdbx_description
1 polymer ?
#
loop_
_entity_poly.entity_id
_entity_poly.type
_entity_poly.pdbx_seq_one_letter_code
_entity_poly.pdbx_strand_id
1 'polypeptide(L)'
;RIGDLLARAGATLIHRHPLLPDLGACYHDYQGLLGTITTRGSPDAQAPLDAHVWLGLLDRRQQVRAAWRRLFEEIDGVVAPVFGTAAFPHVLESDWMQRRLTIDGQSTPYHQQLAWPGVATYPGLPATAMPAGRTAQGLPTGVQLIGPYLEDRTTIALAQMLQAAG
;
A
#
# COMPACT_ATOMS: atom_id res chain seq x y z
N ARG A 1 8.82 9.28 -14.51
CA ARG A 1 8.28 8.37 -15.55
C ARG A 1 6.78 8.09 -15.37
N ILE A 2 6.32 7.69 -14.17
CA ILE A 2 4.86 7.52 -13.94
C ILE A 2 4.15 8.89 -13.96
N GLY A 3 4.77 9.95 -13.43
CA GLY A 3 4.26 11.31 -13.50
C GLY A 3 4.10 11.82 -14.94
N ASP A 4 5.08 11.54 -15.82
CA ASP A 4 5.00 11.91 -17.23
C ASP A 4 3.86 11.16 -17.95
N LEU A 5 3.64 9.91 -17.57
CA LEU A 5 2.55 9.08 -18.10
C LEU A 5 1.19 9.66 -17.69
N LEU A 6 1.03 10.01 -16.41
CA LEU A 6 -0.17 10.66 -15.88
C LEU A 6 -0.43 12.01 -16.58
N ALA A 7 0.61 12.83 -16.74
CA ALA A 7 0.48 14.11 -17.43
C ALA A 7 0.02 13.92 -18.90
N ARG A 8 0.59 12.96 -19.63
CA ARG A 8 0.15 12.63 -21.00
C ARG A 8 -1.29 12.12 -21.04
N ALA A 9 -1.72 11.43 -20.00
CA ALA A 9 -3.12 10.99 -19.85
C ALA A 9 -4.08 12.13 -19.48
N GLY A 10 -3.57 13.37 -19.33
CA GLY A 10 -4.38 14.54 -18.96
C GLY A 10 -4.67 14.67 -17.46
N ALA A 11 -4.00 13.90 -16.60
CA ALA A 11 -4.20 13.96 -15.17
C ALA A 11 -3.53 15.19 -14.54
N THR A 12 -4.19 15.81 -13.58
CA THR A 12 -3.59 16.83 -12.69
C THR A 12 -2.92 16.14 -11.52
N LEU A 13 -1.62 16.38 -11.32
CA LEU A 13 -0.83 15.76 -10.28
C LEU A 13 -0.75 16.61 -9.02
N ILE A 14 -1.10 16.03 -7.89
CA ILE A 14 -0.97 16.63 -6.55
C ILE A 14 0.01 15.76 -5.76
N HIS A 15 1.16 16.33 -5.38
CA HIS A 15 2.20 15.59 -4.65
C HIS A 15 2.00 15.54 -3.14
N ARG A 16 1.19 16.43 -2.60
CA ARG A 16 0.86 16.51 -1.16
C ARG A 16 -0.58 16.97 -1.00
N HIS A 17 -1.30 16.34 -0.11
CA HIS A 17 -2.68 16.71 0.18
C HIS A 17 -2.92 16.74 1.69
N PRO A 18 -3.55 17.81 2.24
CA PRO A 18 -3.75 17.96 3.68
C PRO A 18 -4.70 16.91 4.27
N LEU A 19 -5.59 16.35 3.46
CA LEU A 19 -6.54 15.30 3.88
C LEU A 19 -5.96 13.88 3.81
N LEU A 20 -4.72 13.71 3.30
CA LEU A 20 -4.11 12.38 3.30
C LEU A 20 -3.91 11.90 4.73
N PRO A 21 -4.43 10.71 5.11
CA PRO A 21 -4.22 10.17 6.45
C PRO A 21 -2.73 9.99 6.78
N ASP A 22 -2.39 9.99 8.07
CA ASP A 22 -1.05 9.61 8.52
C ASP A 22 -0.78 8.14 8.19
N LEU A 23 -0.03 7.91 7.13
CA LEU A 23 0.30 6.56 6.64
C LEU A 23 1.19 5.79 7.62
N GLY A 24 1.98 6.48 8.45
CA GLY A 24 2.81 5.85 9.48
C GLY A 24 1.95 5.26 10.61
N ALA A 25 1.00 6.03 11.12
CA ALA A 25 0.02 5.57 12.10
C ALA A 25 -0.85 4.44 11.52
N CYS A 26 -1.30 4.57 10.26
CA CYS A 26 -2.05 3.53 9.56
C CYS A 26 -1.26 2.22 9.45
N TYR A 27 0.04 2.30 9.16
CA TYR A 27 0.89 1.11 9.07
C TYR A 27 1.05 0.41 10.43
N HIS A 28 1.22 1.17 11.51
CA HIS A 28 1.29 0.62 12.86
C HIS A 28 0.04 -0.18 13.23
N ASP A 29 -1.14 0.39 13.02
CA ASP A 29 -2.41 -0.29 13.26
C ASP A 29 -2.62 -1.50 12.33
N TYR A 30 -2.21 -1.37 11.06
CA TYR A 30 -2.24 -2.46 10.09
C TYR A 30 -1.41 -3.66 10.53
N GLN A 31 -0.20 -3.43 11.07
CA GLN A 31 0.64 -4.51 11.59
C GLN A 31 -0.06 -5.28 12.72
N GLY A 32 -0.72 -4.59 13.65
CA GLY A 32 -1.49 -5.22 14.74
C GLY A 32 -2.63 -6.09 14.23
N LEU A 33 -3.40 -5.56 13.26
CA LEU A 33 -4.49 -6.27 12.62
C LEU A 33 -3.99 -7.50 11.84
N LEU A 34 -2.98 -7.32 11.00
CA LEU A 34 -2.40 -8.37 10.15
C LEU A 34 -1.79 -9.49 11.00
N GLY A 35 -0.99 -9.13 12.03
CA GLY A 35 -0.39 -10.08 12.95
C GLY A 35 -1.45 -10.98 13.60
N THR A 36 -2.53 -10.38 14.10
CA THR A 36 -3.63 -11.13 14.72
C THR A 36 -4.31 -12.09 13.72
N ILE A 37 -4.55 -11.65 12.48
CA ILE A 37 -5.22 -12.47 11.47
C ILE A 37 -4.33 -13.62 11.00
N THR A 38 -3.05 -13.35 10.72
CA THR A 38 -2.14 -14.32 10.12
C THR A 38 -1.62 -15.35 11.12
N THR A 39 -1.59 -15.03 12.41
CA THR A 39 -1.14 -15.97 13.45
C THR A 39 -2.28 -16.74 14.10
N ARG A 40 -3.53 -16.45 13.74
CA ARG A 40 -4.69 -17.13 14.31
C ARG A 40 -4.63 -18.63 14.10
N GLY A 41 -4.68 -19.36 15.21
CA GLY A 41 -4.63 -20.84 15.20
C GLY A 41 -3.23 -21.42 15.00
N SER A 42 -2.18 -20.61 14.92
CA SER A 42 -0.80 -21.07 14.95
C SER A 42 -0.41 -21.48 16.37
N PRO A 43 0.30 -22.61 16.57
CA PRO A 43 0.83 -22.99 17.89
C PRO A 43 1.86 -21.97 18.43
N ASP A 44 2.55 -21.25 17.54
CA ASP A 44 3.54 -20.21 17.87
C ASP A 44 2.93 -18.80 17.92
N ALA A 45 1.58 -18.70 17.86
CA ALA A 45 0.90 -17.42 17.91
C ALA A 45 1.20 -16.69 19.22
N GLN A 46 1.45 -15.39 19.13
CA GLN A 46 1.43 -14.53 20.31
C GLN A 46 0.07 -14.61 20.99
N ALA A 47 0.02 -14.28 22.28
CA ALA A 47 -1.24 -14.25 23.02
C ALA A 47 -2.31 -13.46 22.24
N PRO A 48 -3.57 -13.95 22.20
CA PRO A 48 -4.63 -13.25 21.50
C PRO A 48 -4.76 -11.82 22.00
N LEU A 49 -5.06 -10.89 21.09
CA LEU A 49 -5.38 -9.52 21.49
C LEU A 49 -6.62 -9.53 22.39
N ASP A 50 -6.59 -8.70 23.42
CA ASP A 50 -7.79 -8.40 24.20
C ASP A 50 -8.90 -7.85 23.29
N ALA A 51 -10.16 -8.20 23.61
CA ALA A 51 -11.31 -7.80 22.80
C ALA A 51 -11.46 -6.27 22.69
N HIS A 52 -11.13 -5.52 23.74
CA HIS A 52 -11.17 -4.05 23.69
C HIS A 52 -10.08 -3.48 22.78
N VAL A 53 -8.89 -4.06 22.80
CA VAL A 53 -7.80 -3.68 21.88
C VAL A 53 -8.21 -3.96 20.44
N TRP A 54 -8.80 -5.13 20.16
CA TRP A 54 -9.31 -5.49 18.84
C TRP A 54 -10.39 -4.53 18.34
N LEU A 55 -11.40 -4.24 19.18
CA LEU A 55 -12.45 -3.28 18.84
C LEU A 55 -11.88 -1.88 18.59
N GLY A 56 -10.91 -1.44 19.39
CA GLY A 56 -10.22 -0.17 19.18
C GLY A 56 -9.47 -0.11 17.83
N LEU A 57 -8.85 -1.20 17.38
CA LEU A 57 -8.25 -1.30 16.04
C LEU A 57 -9.30 -1.17 14.94
N LEU A 58 -10.46 -1.80 15.09
CA LEU A 58 -11.55 -1.70 14.13
C LEU A 58 -12.14 -0.29 14.06
N ASP A 59 -12.29 0.38 15.20
CA ASP A 59 -12.78 1.76 15.26
C ASP A 59 -11.80 2.72 14.55
N ARG A 60 -10.50 2.60 14.82
CA ARG A 60 -9.49 3.40 14.10
C ARG A 60 -9.48 3.12 12.61
N ARG A 61 -9.64 1.86 12.20
CA ARG A 61 -9.79 1.50 10.79
C ARG A 61 -10.97 2.21 10.13
N GLN A 62 -12.11 2.33 10.82
CA GLN A 62 -13.27 3.07 10.31
C GLN A 62 -13.01 4.58 10.21
N GLN A 63 -12.31 5.15 11.19
CA GLN A 63 -11.90 6.56 11.14
C GLN A 63 -10.96 6.85 9.97
N VAL A 64 -9.99 5.96 9.72
CA VAL A 64 -9.08 6.06 8.57
C VAL A 64 -9.86 5.95 7.25
N ARG A 65 -10.81 5.02 7.14
CA ARG A 65 -11.70 4.92 5.97
C ARG A 65 -12.50 6.20 5.73
N ALA A 66 -13.01 6.81 6.79
CA ALA A 66 -13.73 8.09 6.70
C ALA A 66 -12.80 9.25 6.25
N ALA A 67 -11.53 9.24 6.67
CA ALA A 67 -10.55 10.22 6.20
C ALA A 67 -10.23 10.04 4.70
N TRP A 68 -10.03 8.80 4.25
CA TRP A 68 -9.87 8.49 2.83
C TRP A 68 -11.08 8.90 1.98
N ARG A 69 -12.30 8.69 2.49
CA ARG A 69 -13.50 9.14 1.77
C ARG A 69 -13.49 10.64 1.54
N ARG A 70 -13.14 11.44 2.56
CA ARG A 70 -13.01 12.92 2.42
C ARG A 70 -11.95 13.30 1.40
N LEU A 71 -10.82 12.61 1.39
CA LEU A 71 -9.78 12.84 0.38
C LEU A 71 -10.32 12.60 -1.04
N PHE A 72 -11.05 11.51 -1.25
CA PHE A 72 -11.63 11.15 -2.55
C PHE A 72 -12.83 12.02 -2.96
N GLU A 73 -13.31 12.94 -2.13
CA GLU A 73 -14.21 14.01 -2.54
C GLU A 73 -13.48 15.12 -3.34
N GLU A 74 -12.14 15.18 -3.24
CA GLU A 74 -11.29 16.19 -3.86
C GLU A 74 -10.36 15.66 -4.96
N ILE A 75 -10.10 14.33 -4.97
CA ILE A 75 -9.23 13.66 -5.96
C ILE A 75 -9.83 12.33 -6.44
N ASP A 76 -9.50 11.93 -7.67
CA ASP A 76 -10.02 10.71 -8.29
C ASP A 76 -9.28 9.44 -7.86
N GLY A 77 -8.00 9.55 -7.48
CA GLY A 77 -7.19 8.39 -7.10
C GLY A 77 -5.83 8.74 -6.53
N VAL A 78 -5.22 7.78 -5.87
CA VAL A 78 -3.87 7.89 -5.32
C VAL A 78 -2.96 6.88 -6.01
N VAL A 79 -1.78 7.32 -6.44
CA VAL A 79 -0.73 6.46 -6.98
C VAL A 79 0.32 6.22 -5.92
N ALA A 80 0.61 4.97 -5.63
CA ALA A 80 1.61 4.56 -4.65
C ALA A 80 2.48 3.40 -5.18
N PRO A 81 3.70 3.19 -4.64
CA PRO A 81 4.44 1.97 -4.91
C PRO A 81 3.67 0.73 -4.45
N VAL A 82 3.88 -0.41 -5.11
CA VAL A 82 3.39 -1.72 -4.63
C VAL A 82 4.36 -2.34 -3.64
N PHE A 83 5.65 -1.98 -3.75
CA PHE A 83 6.75 -2.47 -2.92
C PHE A 83 7.89 -1.46 -2.98
N GLY A 84 8.76 -1.42 -1.97
CA GLY A 84 9.84 -0.42 -1.86
C GLY A 84 11.02 -0.63 -2.81
N THR A 85 11.08 -1.73 -3.53
CA THR A 85 12.13 -2.04 -4.52
C THR A 85 11.60 -2.89 -5.65
N ALA A 86 12.35 -2.99 -6.76
CA ALA A 86 12.11 -3.97 -7.82
C ALA A 86 12.44 -5.40 -7.32
N ALA A 87 12.36 -6.39 -8.21
CA ALA A 87 12.78 -7.75 -7.90
C ALA A 87 14.21 -7.77 -7.35
N PHE A 88 14.43 -8.60 -6.36
CA PHE A 88 15.69 -8.73 -5.62
C PHE A 88 16.08 -10.21 -5.51
N PRO A 89 17.36 -10.53 -5.25
CA PRO A 89 17.83 -11.91 -5.04
C PRO A 89 17.08 -12.60 -3.89
N HIS A 90 17.02 -13.92 -3.91
CA HIS A 90 16.41 -14.69 -2.84
C HIS A 90 17.05 -14.35 -1.49
N VAL A 91 16.25 -14.02 -0.50
CA VAL A 91 16.66 -13.85 0.88
C VAL A 91 16.56 -15.21 1.57
N LEU A 92 17.70 -15.81 1.88
CA LEU A 92 17.75 -17.18 2.44
C LEU A 92 17.52 -17.25 3.96
N GLU A 93 17.43 -16.09 4.64
CA GLU A 93 17.08 -16.06 6.05
C GLU A 93 15.67 -16.68 6.25
N SER A 94 15.60 -17.71 7.10
CA SER A 94 14.36 -18.44 7.39
C SER A 94 13.41 -17.64 8.27
N ASP A 95 13.94 -16.89 9.25
CA ASP A 95 13.14 -16.03 10.10
C ASP A 95 12.69 -14.78 9.32
N TRP A 96 11.39 -14.72 9.05
CA TRP A 96 10.75 -13.59 8.39
C TRP A 96 11.09 -12.23 9.01
N MET A 97 11.18 -12.14 10.33
CA MET A 97 11.43 -10.88 11.05
C MET A 97 12.90 -10.42 10.93
N GLN A 98 13.81 -11.34 10.67
CA GLN A 98 15.25 -11.06 10.50
C GLN A 98 15.60 -10.73 9.05
N ARG A 99 14.71 -11.02 8.09
CA ARG A 99 14.97 -10.73 6.67
C ARG A 99 15.17 -9.25 6.43
N ARG A 100 16.17 -8.93 5.63
CA ARG A 100 16.50 -7.54 5.27
C ARG A 100 16.69 -7.42 3.76
N LEU A 101 16.37 -6.22 3.26
CA LEU A 101 16.60 -5.80 1.88
C LEU A 101 17.52 -4.59 1.87
N THR A 102 18.23 -4.39 0.77
CA THR A 102 18.93 -3.13 0.50
C THR A 102 18.04 -2.26 -0.40
N ILE A 103 17.60 -1.13 0.13
CA ILE A 103 16.76 -0.17 -0.59
C ILE A 103 17.46 1.19 -0.50
N ASP A 104 17.77 1.79 -1.63
CA ASP A 104 18.52 3.06 -1.75
C ASP A 104 19.84 3.03 -0.92
N GLY A 105 20.55 1.89 -0.93
CA GLY A 105 21.77 1.68 -0.18
C GLY A 105 21.58 1.45 1.33
N GLN A 106 20.36 1.47 1.83
CA GLN A 106 20.02 1.26 3.24
C GLN A 106 19.52 -0.15 3.51
N SER A 107 20.03 -0.77 4.59
CA SER A 107 19.52 -2.06 5.06
C SER A 107 18.17 -1.87 5.75
N THR A 108 17.10 -2.34 5.11
CA THR A 108 15.70 -2.14 5.53
C THR A 108 15.08 -3.48 5.91
N PRO A 109 14.34 -3.60 7.03
CA PRO A 109 13.60 -4.81 7.36
C PRO A 109 12.61 -5.20 6.26
N TYR A 110 12.60 -6.48 5.89
CA TYR A 110 11.72 -6.99 4.83
C TYR A 110 10.24 -6.75 5.15
N HIS A 111 9.83 -7.02 6.39
CA HIS A 111 8.44 -6.87 6.82
C HIS A 111 7.92 -5.42 6.72
N GLN A 112 8.79 -4.41 6.78
CA GLN A 112 8.38 -3.00 6.60
C GLN A 112 7.85 -2.73 5.19
N GLN A 113 8.15 -3.58 4.21
CA GLN A 113 7.61 -3.42 2.86
C GLN A 113 6.10 -3.65 2.79
N LEU A 114 5.52 -4.29 3.80
CA LEU A 114 4.07 -4.41 3.95
C LEU A 114 3.37 -3.05 4.17
N ALA A 115 4.11 -1.99 4.46
CA ALA A 115 3.56 -0.64 4.53
C ALA A 115 2.89 -0.23 3.21
N TRP A 116 3.48 -0.57 2.06
CA TRP A 116 2.96 -0.19 0.75
C TRP A 116 1.61 -0.84 0.41
N PRO A 117 1.44 -2.18 0.42
CA PRO A 117 0.13 -2.78 0.24
C PRO A 117 -0.82 -2.42 1.38
N GLY A 118 -0.32 -2.15 2.58
CA GLY A 118 -1.09 -1.71 3.74
C GLY A 118 -1.85 -0.40 3.52
N VAL A 119 -1.35 0.49 2.65
CA VAL A 119 -2.02 1.77 2.33
C VAL A 119 -3.47 1.55 1.86
N ALA A 120 -3.69 0.58 0.98
CA ALA A 120 -5.03 0.23 0.50
C ALA A 120 -5.70 -0.83 1.39
N THR A 121 -4.95 -1.84 1.83
CA THR A 121 -5.50 -3.01 2.54
C THR A 121 -6.04 -2.64 3.92
N TYR A 122 -5.35 -1.78 4.66
CA TYR A 122 -5.79 -1.40 6.01
C TYR A 122 -7.17 -0.74 6.02
N PRO A 123 -7.43 0.33 5.26
CA PRO A 123 -8.78 0.90 5.16
C PRO A 123 -9.76 0.03 4.35
N GLY A 124 -9.27 -0.95 3.58
CA GLY A 124 -10.09 -1.79 2.71
C GLY A 124 -10.52 -1.08 1.42
N LEU A 125 -9.61 -0.27 0.85
CA LEU A 125 -9.83 0.42 -0.43
C LEU A 125 -9.50 -0.50 -1.60
N PRO A 126 -10.18 -0.33 -2.75
CA PRO A 126 -9.78 -0.98 -3.98
C PRO A 126 -8.44 -0.45 -4.47
N ALA A 127 -7.61 -1.33 -5.00
CA ALA A 127 -6.35 -0.97 -5.63
C ALA A 127 -6.07 -1.85 -6.84
N THR A 128 -5.66 -1.22 -7.95
CA THR A 128 -5.23 -1.91 -9.17
C THR A 128 -3.72 -1.75 -9.34
N ALA A 129 -2.98 -2.85 -9.35
CA ALA A 129 -1.57 -2.84 -9.68
C ALA A 129 -1.36 -2.83 -11.19
N MET A 130 -0.43 -1.98 -11.66
CA MET A 130 -0.08 -1.92 -13.08
C MET A 130 1.43 -1.76 -13.28
N PRO A 131 1.98 -2.19 -14.43
CA PRO A 131 3.36 -1.91 -14.80
C PRO A 131 3.61 -0.40 -14.91
N ALA A 132 4.75 0.06 -14.35
CA ALA A 132 5.16 1.47 -14.42
C ALA A 132 6.47 1.68 -15.18
N GLY A 133 7.10 0.60 -15.62
CA GLY A 133 8.33 0.63 -16.41
C GLY A 133 9.37 -0.39 -15.96
N ARG A 134 10.64 -0.04 -16.18
CA ARG A 134 11.79 -0.89 -15.82
C ARG A 134 12.87 -0.08 -15.12
N THR A 135 13.63 -0.72 -14.25
CA THR A 135 14.86 -0.16 -13.66
C THR A 135 15.96 -0.01 -14.73
N ALA A 136 17.07 0.63 -14.36
CA ALA A 136 18.26 0.69 -15.23
C ALA A 136 18.83 -0.71 -15.58
N GLN A 137 18.60 -1.71 -14.72
CA GLN A 137 18.99 -3.12 -14.93
C GLN A 137 17.95 -3.91 -15.72
N GLY A 138 16.87 -3.27 -16.20
CA GLY A 138 15.82 -3.92 -17.00
C GLY A 138 14.75 -4.65 -16.18
N LEU A 139 14.81 -4.65 -14.85
CA LEU A 139 13.81 -5.30 -13.99
C LEU A 139 12.48 -4.53 -14.03
N PRO A 140 11.33 -5.22 -14.15
CA PRO A 140 10.03 -4.57 -14.18
C PRO A 140 9.72 -3.92 -12.82
N THR A 141 9.04 -2.77 -12.89
CA THR A 141 8.50 -2.05 -11.74
C THR A 141 7.01 -1.79 -11.92
N GLY A 142 6.29 -1.64 -10.83
CA GLY A 142 4.86 -1.35 -10.85
C GLY A 142 4.45 -0.31 -9.83
N VAL A 143 3.24 0.17 -9.99
CA VAL A 143 2.54 1.03 -9.03
C VAL A 143 1.18 0.45 -8.72
N GLN A 144 0.58 0.88 -7.60
CA GLN A 144 -0.82 0.66 -7.30
C GLN A 144 -1.60 1.96 -7.47
N LEU A 145 -2.77 1.84 -8.05
CA LEU A 145 -3.77 2.90 -8.20
C LEU A 145 -4.87 2.63 -7.19
N ILE A 146 -4.97 3.48 -6.18
CA ILE A 146 -5.91 3.32 -5.06
C ILE A 146 -7.08 4.25 -5.30
N GLY A 147 -8.31 3.75 -5.15
CA GLY A 147 -9.54 4.48 -5.39
C GLY A 147 -10.50 4.49 -4.19
N PRO A 148 -11.66 5.15 -4.35
CA PRO A 148 -12.68 5.23 -3.33
C PRO A 148 -13.22 3.85 -2.91
N TYR A 149 -13.68 3.75 -1.67
CA TYR A 149 -14.19 2.51 -1.10
C TYR A 149 -15.36 1.95 -1.91
N LEU A 150 -15.27 0.66 -2.29
CA LEU A 150 -16.21 -0.08 -3.14
C LEU A 150 -16.31 0.42 -4.60
N GLU A 151 -15.36 1.25 -5.05
CA GLU A 151 -15.31 1.72 -6.43
C GLU A 151 -14.18 1.04 -7.22
N ASP A 152 -14.15 -0.27 -7.25
CA ASP A 152 -13.13 -1.06 -7.94
C ASP A 152 -13.00 -0.68 -9.42
N ARG A 153 -14.11 -0.34 -10.07
CA ARG A 153 -14.13 0.09 -11.47
C ARG A 153 -13.35 1.38 -11.72
N THR A 154 -13.31 2.28 -10.74
CA THR A 154 -12.54 3.53 -10.82
C THR A 154 -11.05 3.25 -10.94
N THR A 155 -10.50 2.35 -10.10
CA THR A 155 -9.08 2.00 -10.17
C THR A 155 -8.72 1.27 -11.47
N ILE A 156 -9.61 0.43 -12.00
CA ILE A 156 -9.45 -0.25 -13.29
C ILE A 156 -9.47 0.77 -14.44
N ALA A 157 -10.40 1.73 -14.43
CA ALA A 157 -10.49 2.78 -15.45
C ALA A 157 -9.25 3.66 -15.46
N LEU A 158 -8.73 4.04 -14.28
CA LEU A 158 -7.46 4.77 -14.16
C LEU A 158 -6.30 3.98 -14.77
N ALA A 159 -6.22 2.66 -14.51
CA ALA A 159 -5.19 1.82 -15.10
C ALA A 159 -5.30 1.75 -16.64
N GLN A 160 -6.51 1.61 -17.19
CA GLN A 160 -6.76 1.61 -18.63
C GLN A 160 -6.38 2.95 -19.27
N MET A 161 -6.74 4.07 -18.64
CA MET A 161 -6.37 5.41 -19.11
C MET A 161 -4.85 5.57 -19.19
N LEU A 162 -4.12 5.14 -18.17
CA LEU A 162 -2.65 5.21 -18.15
C LEU A 162 -2.01 4.27 -19.16
N GLN A 163 -2.56 3.08 -19.36
CA GLN A 163 -2.09 2.14 -20.37
C GLN A 163 -2.26 2.70 -21.79
N ALA A 164 -3.36 3.40 -22.05
CA ALA A 164 -3.61 4.02 -23.35
C ALA A 164 -2.68 5.21 -23.64
N ALA A 165 -2.14 5.87 -22.60
CA ALA A 165 -1.21 6.99 -22.71
C ALA A 165 0.26 6.58 -22.87
N GLY A 166 0.62 5.32 -22.66
CA GLY A 166 1.98 4.78 -22.71
C GLY A 166 2.29 4.00 -23.90
#